data_cf8e6bc0fe1a03506aec4436b5ff22b3
#
_entry.id   cf8e6bc0fe1a03506aec4436b5ff22b3
#
_cell.length_a   1.000
_cell.length_b   1.000
_cell.length_c   1.000
_cell.angle_alpha   90.00
_cell.angle_beta   90.00
_cell.angle_gamma   90.00
#
_symmetry.space_group_name_H-M   'P 1'
#
loop_
_entity.id
_entity.type
_entity.pdbx_description
1 polymer ?
#
loop_
_entity_poly.entity_id
_entity_poly.type
_entity_poly.pdbx_seq_one_letter_code
_entity_poly.pdbx_strand_id
1 'polypeptide(L)'
;MTVENRSYVSNYYQTYIWQGLSILFNLISMFIVIPFISEEKTIFGIYSVCISTSIFLNYADIGFVSAAIKYAGESYARGEREDELRYYGLAGFILFILITVIALVYVLLAMKPSLLINGIENSEYLHVATSLLIVQAIFSYNNVLQRFVTSVFQVRIEQYIH
;
A
#
# COMPACT_ATOMS: atom_id res chain seq x y z
N MET A 1 -10.00 37.34 5.38
CA MET A 1 -9.97 35.89 5.10
C MET A 1 -10.12 35.75 3.60
N THR A 2 -9.01 35.50 2.91
CA THR A 2 -8.95 35.41 1.44
C THR A 2 -9.63 34.14 0.94
N VAL A 3 -10.16 34.17 -0.28
CA VAL A 3 -10.84 33.04 -0.95
C VAL A 3 -10.01 31.74 -0.92
N GLU A 4 -8.71 31.89 -0.95
CA GLU A 4 -7.71 30.83 -0.86
C GLU A 4 -7.82 30.00 0.44
N ASN A 5 -8.01 30.66 1.58
CA ASN A 5 -8.10 30.01 2.88
C ASN A 5 -9.38 29.14 3.05
N ARG A 6 -10.48 29.50 2.35
CA ARG A 6 -11.71 28.68 2.32
C ARG A 6 -11.54 27.40 1.52
N SER A 7 -10.75 27.41 0.47
CA SER A 7 -10.50 26.22 -0.36
C SER A 7 -9.71 25.16 0.41
N TYR A 8 -8.70 25.57 1.20
CA TYR A 8 -7.90 24.64 2.02
C TYR A 8 -8.70 23.96 3.12
N VAL A 9 -9.48 24.72 3.86
CA VAL A 9 -10.32 24.17 4.93
C VAL A 9 -11.34 23.17 4.36
N SER A 10 -11.95 23.46 3.21
CA SER A 10 -12.87 22.56 2.53
C SER A 10 -12.18 21.27 2.07
N ASN A 11 -11.01 21.36 1.45
CA ASN A 11 -10.25 20.20 1.00
C ASN A 11 -9.77 19.33 2.17
N TYR A 12 -9.39 19.96 3.27
CA TYR A 12 -9.01 19.28 4.51
C TYR A 12 -10.17 18.47 5.08
N TYR A 13 -11.35 19.07 5.22
CA TYR A 13 -12.56 18.38 5.68
C TYR A 13 -12.96 17.24 4.75
N GLN A 14 -12.90 17.44 3.44
CA GLN A 14 -13.19 16.37 2.48
C GLN A 14 -12.22 15.19 2.63
N THR A 15 -10.94 15.45 2.82
CA THR A 15 -9.94 14.40 3.01
C THR A 15 -10.25 13.56 4.26
N TYR A 16 -10.61 14.19 5.39
CA TYR A 16 -10.97 13.47 6.61
C TYR A 16 -12.28 12.70 6.49
N ILE A 17 -13.27 13.25 5.79
CA ILE A 17 -14.54 12.54 5.52
C ILE A 17 -14.25 11.29 4.70
N TRP A 18 -13.47 11.40 3.63
CA TRP A 18 -13.11 10.25 2.80
C TRP A 18 -12.28 9.21 3.56
N GLN A 19 -11.35 9.64 4.42
CA GLN A 19 -10.60 8.74 5.28
C GLN A 19 -11.52 8.03 6.28
N GLY A 20 -12.40 8.75 6.93
CA GLY A 20 -13.40 8.18 7.85
C GLY A 20 -14.31 7.18 7.17
N LEU A 21 -14.78 7.51 5.96
CA LEU A 21 -15.59 6.62 5.12
C LEU A 21 -14.81 5.35 4.73
N SER A 22 -13.55 5.49 4.35
CA SER A 22 -12.67 4.36 4.03
C SER A 22 -12.47 3.43 5.22
N ILE A 23 -12.24 3.98 6.42
CA ILE A 23 -12.13 3.19 7.66
C ILE A 23 -13.44 2.44 7.92
N LEU A 24 -14.59 3.11 7.78
CA LEU A 24 -15.89 2.49 7.97
C LEU A 24 -16.12 1.33 6.99
N PHE A 25 -15.83 1.53 5.71
CA PHE A 25 -15.95 0.47 4.70
C PHE A 25 -14.99 -0.70 4.97
N ASN A 26 -13.77 -0.44 5.43
CA ASN A 26 -12.83 -1.49 5.82
C ASN A 26 -13.36 -2.31 7.01
N LEU A 27 -13.93 -1.65 8.02
CA LEU A 27 -14.55 -2.33 9.16
C LEU A 27 -15.74 -3.19 8.71
N ILE A 28 -16.66 -2.63 7.91
CA ILE A 28 -17.82 -3.37 7.39
C ILE A 28 -17.35 -4.57 6.56
N SER A 29 -16.36 -4.39 5.68
CA SER A 29 -15.77 -5.47 4.89
C SER A 29 -15.21 -6.58 5.77
N MET A 30 -14.50 -6.23 6.85
CA MET A 30 -13.97 -7.19 7.80
C MET A 30 -15.08 -8.00 8.49
N PHE A 31 -16.16 -7.35 8.92
CA PHE A 31 -17.30 -8.01 9.56
C PHE A 31 -18.10 -8.92 8.62
N ILE A 32 -18.05 -8.68 7.31
CA ILE A 32 -18.70 -9.53 6.31
C ILE A 32 -17.77 -10.65 5.88
N VAL A 33 -16.53 -10.34 5.52
CA VAL A 33 -15.59 -11.27 4.89
C VAL A 33 -15.10 -12.33 5.89
N ILE A 34 -14.75 -11.93 7.11
CA ILE A 34 -14.18 -12.87 8.09
C ILE A 34 -15.18 -13.98 8.46
N PRO A 35 -16.45 -13.70 8.86
CA PRO A 35 -17.39 -14.76 9.14
C PRO A 35 -17.61 -15.71 7.94
N PHE A 36 -17.72 -15.15 6.74
CA PHE A 36 -17.94 -15.94 5.52
C PHE A 36 -16.77 -16.90 5.22
N ILE A 37 -15.53 -16.42 5.38
CA ILE A 37 -14.33 -17.24 5.13
C ILE A 37 -14.07 -18.22 6.28
N SER A 38 -14.48 -17.88 7.50
CA SER A 38 -14.23 -18.71 8.70
C SER A 38 -15.08 -19.98 8.78
N GLU A 39 -16.11 -20.13 7.94
CA GLU A 39 -16.87 -21.36 7.80
C GLU A 39 -15.97 -22.53 7.38
N GLU A 40 -14.99 -22.28 6.51
CA GLU A 40 -13.98 -23.23 6.06
C GLU A 40 -12.63 -22.96 6.70
N LYS A 41 -12.26 -23.75 7.72
CA LYS A 41 -11.01 -23.57 8.49
C LYS A 41 -9.75 -23.53 7.63
N THR A 42 -9.70 -24.34 6.56
CA THR A 42 -8.56 -24.41 5.65
C THR A 42 -8.44 -23.12 4.82
N ILE A 43 -9.55 -22.63 4.28
CA ILE A 43 -9.59 -21.36 3.52
C ILE A 43 -9.21 -20.18 4.41
N PHE A 44 -9.72 -20.16 5.65
CA PHE A 44 -9.35 -19.14 6.63
C PHE A 44 -7.86 -19.19 6.97
N GLY A 45 -7.26 -20.38 7.10
CA GLY A 45 -5.83 -20.55 7.30
C GLY A 45 -5.01 -19.99 6.13
N ILE A 46 -5.37 -20.32 4.89
CA ILE A 46 -4.73 -19.81 3.67
C ILE A 46 -4.82 -18.28 3.62
N TYR A 47 -6.00 -17.72 3.83
CA TYR A 47 -6.25 -16.28 3.86
C TYR A 47 -5.39 -15.59 4.94
N SER A 48 -5.31 -16.16 6.15
CA SER A 48 -4.53 -15.60 7.26
C SER A 48 -3.04 -15.56 6.95
N VAL A 49 -2.49 -16.60 6.31
CA VAL A 49 -1.09 -16.63 5.86
C VAL A 49 -0.86 -15.57 4.79
N CYS A 50 -1.74 -15.48 3.81
CA CYS A 50 -1.66 -14.47 2.76
C CYS A 50 -1.70 -13.04 3.32
N ILE A 51 -2.60 -12.73 4.25
CA ILE A 51 -2.63 -11.40 4.90
C ILE A 51 -1.36 -11.15 5.71
N SER A 52 -0.87 -12.14 6.45
CA SER A 52 0.35 -12.00 7.22
C SER A 52 1.56 -11.64 6.34
N THR A 53 1.64 -12.23 5.15
CA THR A 53 2.69 -11.86 4.18
C THR A 53 2.52 -10.44 3.63
N SER A 54 1.29 -9.93 3.53
CA SER A 54 1.02 -8.54 3.11
C SER A 54 1.57 -7.50 4.08
N ILE A 55 1.75 -7.85 5.36
CA ILE A 55 2.34 -6.95 6.36
C ILE A 55 3.77 -6.57 5.95
N PHE A 56 4.53 -7.49 5.35
CA PHE A 56 5.88 -7.21 4.88
C PHE A 56 5.91 -6.14 3.77
N LEU A 57 4.85 -6.02 2.98
CA LEU A 57 4.73 -4.95 1.98
C LEU A 57 4.73 -3.56 2.62
N ASN A 58 4.27 -3.45 3.86
CA ASN A 58 4.26 -2.18 4.59
C ASN A 58 5.67 -1.69 4.94
N TYR A 59 6.63 -2.58 4.98
CA TYR A 59 8.03 -2.29 5.27
C TYR A 59 8.91 -2.38 4.01
N ALA A 60 8.32 -2.63 2.84
CA ALA A 60 9.05 -2.84 1.60
C ALA A 60 9.81 -1.58 1.12
N ASP A 61 9.39 -0.40 1.55
CA ASP A 61 10.02 0.86 1.19
C ASP A 61 11.36 1.11 1.90
N ILE A 62 11.69 0.34 2.96
CA ILE A 62 12.94 0.44 3.74
C ILE A 62 13.33 1.90 4.08
N GLY A 63 12.33 2.77 4.24
CA GLY A 63 12.53 4.19 4.55
C GLY A 63 12.83 5.10 3.33
N PHE A 64 12.82 4.59 2.11
CA PHE A 64 13.06 5.42 0.91
C PHE A 64 11.98 6.48 0.72
N VAL A 65 10.72 6.19 1.04
CA VAL A 65 9.64 7.19 1.01
C VAL A 65 9.90 8.29 2.02
N SER A 66 10.27 7.94 3.23
CA SER A 66 10.58 8.92 4.30
C SER A 66 11.79 9.80 3.94
N ALA A 67 12.82 9.22 3.35
CA ALA A 67 13.97 9.96 2.85
C ALA A 67 13.58 10.91 1.72
N ALA A 68 12.75 10.46 0.77
CA ALA A 68 12.24 11.30 -0.31
C ALA A 68 11.42 12.48 0.21
N ILE A 69 10.51 12.25 1.17
CA ILE A 69 9.73 13.31 1.83
C ILE A 69 10.66 14.36 2.44
N LYS A 70 11.69 13.94 3.17
CA LYS A 70 12.63 14.85 3.83
C LYS A 70 13.39 15.70 2.80
N TYR A 71 14.11 15.08 1.89
CA TYR A 71 14.99 15.80 0.95
C TYR A 71 14.22 16.58 -0.09
N ALA A 72 13.12 16.04 -0.61
CA ALA A 72 12.25 16.76 -1.52
C ALA A 72 11.55 17.93 -0.83
N GLY A 73 11.15 17.79 0.45
CA GLY A 73 10.59 18.87 1.25
C GLY A 73 11.59 20.01 1.49
N GLU A 74 12.85 19.68 1.79
CA GLU A 74 13.91 20.68 1.91
C GLU A 74 14.16 21.45 0.60
N SER A 75 14.20 20.74 -0.54
CA SER A 75 14.37 21.36 -1.86
C SER A 75 13.18 22.21 -2.25
N TYR A 76 11.98 21.74 -1.96
CA TYR A 76 10.76 22.51 -2.18
C TYR A 76 10.75 23.81 -1.34
N ALA A 77 11.17 23.75 -0.05
CA ALA A 77 11.29 24.93 0.80
C ALA A 77 12.29 25.96 0.28
N ARG A 78 13.33 25.51 -0.42
CA ARG A 78 14.31 26.37 -1.09
C ARG A 78 13.87 26.87 -2.46
N GLY A 79 12.73 26.39 -2.98
CA GLY A 79 12.27 26.71 -4.34
C GLY A 79 13.02 25.94 -5.45
N GLU A 80 13.82 24.95 -5.11
CA GLU A 80 14.65 24.13 -6.01
C GLU A 80 13.83 22.99 -6.61
N ARG A 81 12.97 23.30 -7.56
CA ARG A 81 12.00 22.33 -8.12
C ARG A 81 12.65 21.15 -8.86
N GLU A 82 13.80 21.37 -9.49
CA GLU A 82 14.50 20.31 -10.22
C GLU A 82 15.04 19.25 -9.25
N ASP A 83 15.59 19.66 -8.11
CA ASP A 83 16.08 18.75 -7.09
C ASP A 83 14.93 18.03 -6.36
N GLU A 84 13.82 18.73 -6.10
CA GLU A 84 12.59 18.11 -5.59
C GLU A 84 12.16 16.92 -6.48
N LEU A 85 12.04 17.16 -7.79
CA LEU A 85 11.62 16.13 -8.75
C LEU A 85 12.65 15.00 -8.87
N ARG A 86 13.93 15.30 -8.75
CA ARG A 86 15.02 14.33 -8.80
C ARG A 86 14.97 13.36 -7.60
N TYR A 87 14.71 13.86 -6.39
CA TYR A 87 14.57 13.01 -5.21
C TYR A 87 13.34 12.11 -5.29
N TYR A 88 12.19 12.62 -5.74
CA TYR A 88 11.02 11.79 -5.99
C TYR A 88 11.24 10.78 -7.11
N GLY A 89 11.87 11.18 -8.21
CA GLY A 89 12.18 10.28 -9.31
C GLY A 89 13.08 9.13 -8.89
N LEU A 90 14.13 9.42 -8.11
CA LEU A 90 15.04 8.40 -7.59
C LEU A 90 14.32 7.43 -6.63
N ALA A 91 13.56 7.98 -5.68
CA ALA A 91 12.80 7.15 -4.73
C ALA A 91 11.75 6.29 -5.44
N GLY A 92 11.01 6.86 -6.39
CA GLY A 92 10.04 6.12 -7.19
C GLY A 92 10.68 4.99 -8.00
N PHE A 93 11.86 5.22 -8.59
CA PHE A 93 12.59 4.21 -9.32
C PHE A 93 13.04 3.04 -8.42
N ILE A 94 13.61 3.37 -7.25
CA ILE A 94 14.02 2.35 -6.27
C ILE A 94 12.80 1.54 -5.78
N LEU A 95 11.71 2.23 -5.45
CA LEU A 95 10.47 1.58 -5.02
C LEU A 95 9.91 0.67 -6.12
N PHE A 96 9.95 1.09 -7.37
CA PHE A 96 9.50 0.26 -8.50
C PHE A 96 10.31 -1.02 -8.62
N ILE A 97 11.64 -0.96 -8.46
CA ILE A 97 12.49 -2.16 -8.45
C ILE A 97 12.13 -3.07 -7.27
N LEU A 98 12.04 -2.52 -6.07
CA LEU A 98 11.75 -3.29 -4.86
C LEU A 98 10.41 -4.01 -4.96
N ILE A 99 9.35 -3.30 -5.40
CA ILE A 99 8.03 -3.91 -5.53
C ILE A 99 7.99 -4.98 -6.63
N THR A 100 8.76 -4.78 -7.72
CA THR A 100 8.86 -5.78 -8.78
C THR A 100 9.51 -7.07 -8.25
N VAL A 101 10.55 -6.96 -7.43
CA VAL A 101 11.18 -8.13 -6.77
C VAL A 101 10.18 -8.83 -5.86
N ILE A 102 9.42 -8.09 -5.05
CA ILE A 102 8.41 -8.66 -4.15
C ILE A 102 7.28 -9.33 -4.95
N ALA A 103 6.79 -8.68 -6.01
CA ALA A 103 5.76 -9.26 -6.87
C ALA A 103 6.24 -10.56 -7.54
N LEU A 104 7.51 -10.62 -7.98
CA LEU A 104 8.12 -11.84 -8.48
C LEU A 104 8.16 -12.95 -7.42
N VAL A 105 8.50 -12.62 -6.19
CA VAL A 105 8.47 -13.59 -5.08
C VAL A 105 7.05 -14.15 -4.89
N TYR A 106 6.02 -13.30 -4.90
CA TYR A 106 4.63 -13.77 -4.82
C TYR A 106 4.24 -14.67 -5.99
N VAL A 107 4.66 -14.34 -7.21
CA VAL A 107 4.41 -15.19 -8.39
C VAL A 107 5.11 -16.54 -8.27
N LEU A 108 6.36 -16.57 -7.79
CA LEU A 108 7.10 -17.81 -7.55
C LEU A 108 6.43 -18.66 -6.47
N LEU A 109 5.96 -18.05 -5.39
CA LEU A 109 5.19 -18.74 -4.35
C LEU A 109 3.84 -19.23 -4.89
N ALA A 110 3.19 -18.51 -5.79
CA ALA A 110 1.95 -18.92 -6.44
C ALA A 110 2.14 -20.15 -7.34
N MET A 111 3.33 -20.35 -7.91
CA MET A 111 3.65 -21.57 -8.67
C MET A 111 3.80 -22.82 -7.78
N LYS A 112 4.18 -22.64 -6.51
CA LYS A 112 4.33 -23.71 -5.52
C LYS A 112 3.80 -23.24 -4.16
N PRO A 113 2.47 -23.14 -3.98
CA PRO A 113 1.87 -22.63 -2.73
C PRO A 113 2.23 -23.50 -1.51
N SER A 114 2.54 -24.77 -1.73
CA SER A 114 2.97 -25.70 -0.69
C SER A 114 4.27 -25.30 0.01
N LEU A 115 5.07 -24.39 -0.57
CA LEU A 115 6.26 -23.83 0.11
C LEU A 115 5.89 -22.87 1.24
N LEU A 116 4.77 -22.20 1.11
CA LEU A 116 4.30 -21.23 2.11
C LEU A 116 3.29 -21.86 3.07
N ILE A 117 2.45 -22.76 2.57
CA ILE A 117 1.32 -23.33 3.31
C ILE A 117 1.46 -24.85 3.29
N ASN A 118 1.86 -25.42 4.43
CA ASN A 118 1.99 -26.86 4.60
C ASN A 118 0.63 -27.52 4.85
N GLY A 119 0.45 -28.75 4.36
CA GLY A 119 -0.73 -29.57 4.64
C GLY A 119 -1.92 -29.36 3.72
N ILE A 120 -1.74 -28.67 2.59
CA ILE A 120 -2.77 -28.58 1.55
C ILE A 120 -2.56 -29.72 0.55
N GLU A 121 -3.34 -30.80 0.72
CA GLU A 121 -3.32 -31.94 -0.20
C GLU A 121 -4.41 -31.84 -1.28
N ASN A 122 -5.47 -31.07 -1.03
CA ASN A 122 -6.58 -30.92 -1.95
C ASN A 122 -6.27 -29.87 -3.03
N SER A 123 -6.47 -30.26 -4.30
CA SER A 123 -6.24 -29.37 -5.46
C SER A 123 -7.08 -28.10 -5.43
N GLU A 124 -8.29 -28.13 -4.88
CA GLU A 124 -9.17 -26.98 -4.77
C GLU A 124 -8.56 -25.88 -3.88
N TYR A 125 -8.04 -26.25 -2.72
CA TYR A 125 -7.37 -25.31 -1.81
C TYR A 125 -6.05 -24.77 -2.37
N LEU A 126 -5.33 -25.57 -3.18
CA LEU A 126 -4.16 -25.10 -3.92
C LEU A 126 -4.53 -23.99 -4.92
N HIS A 127 -5.65 -24.15 -5.64
CA HIS A 127 -6.14 -23.10 -6.54
C HIS A 127 -6.51 -21.81 -5.80
N VAL A 128 -7.15 -21.92 -4.64
CA VAL A 128 -7.46 -20.75 -3.80
C VAL A 128 -6.18 -20.03 -3.35
N ALA A 129 -5.19 -20.78 -2.86
CA ALA A 129 -3.91 -20.22 -2.43
C ALA A 129 -3.16 -19.54 -3.59
N THR A 130 -3.09 -20.19 -4.76
CA THR A 130 -2.48 -19.62 -5.96
C THR A 130 -3.17 -18.32 -6.36
N SER A 131 -4.50 -18.31 -6.41
CA SER A 131 -5.28 -17.13 -6.80
C SER A 131 -5.04 -15.96 -5.84
N LEU A 132 -5.04 -16.22 -4.53
CA LEU A 132 -4.77 -15.18 -3.52
C LEU A 132 -3.36 -14.60 -3.64
N LEU A 133 -2.35 -15.44 -3.87
CA LEU A 133 -0.96 -14.99 -4.05
C LEU A 133 -0.79 -14.16 -5.34
N ILE A 134 -1.46 -14.53 -6.42
CA ILE A 134 -1.46 -13.73 -7.67
C ILE A 134 -2.15 -12.38 -7.46
N VAL A 135 -3.30 -12.37 -6.79
CA VAL A 135 -4.00 -11.14 -6.43
C VAL A 135 -3.08 -10.24 -5.59
N GLN A 136 -2.37 -10.80 -4.60
CA GLN A 136 -1.40 -10.02 -3.81
C GLN A 136 -0.25 -9.49 -4.65
N ALA A 137 0.29 -10.25 -5.60
CA ALA A 137 1.32 -9.77 -6.51
C ALA A 137 0.86 -8.53 -7.29
N ILE A 138 -0.37 -8.54 -7.79
CA ILE A 138 -0.96 -7.40 -8.51
C ILE A 138 -1.21 -6.21 -7.58
N PHE A 139 -1.86 -6.44 -6.43
CA PHE A 139 -2.21 -5.38 -5.48
C PHE A 139 -0.99 -4.79 -4.75
N SER A 140 0.15 -5.47 -4.74
CA SER A 140 1.39 -4.93 -4.17
C SER A 140 1.83 -3.64 -4.87
N TYR A 141 1.69 -3.55 -6.20
CA TYR A 141 1.96 -2.33 -6.96
C TYR A 141 1.04 -1.17 -6.55
N ASN A 142 -0.26 -1.47 -6.37
CA ASN A 142 -1.23 -0.44 -5.97
C ASN A 142 -0.89 0.14 -4.58
N ASN A 143 -0.54 -0.70 -3.61
CA ASN A 143 -0.17 -0.26 -2.26
C ASN A 143 1.04 0.68 -2.25
N VAL A 144 2.10 0.32 -2.98
CA VAL A 144 3.33 1.14 -3.03
C VAL A 144 3.07 2.43 -3.82
N LEU A 145 2.32 2.36 -4.92
CA LEU A 145 1.97 3.55 -5.70
C LEU A 145 1.15 4.55 -4.86
N GLN A 146 0.16 4.08 -4.11
CA GLN A 146 -0.63 4.93 -3.21
C GLN A 146 0.25 5.62 -2.17
N ARG A 147 1.17 4.89 -1.52
CA ARG A 147 2.10 5.48 -0.55
C ARG A 147 2.99 6.53 -1.18
N PHE A 148 3.55 6.24 -2.36
CA PHE A 148 4.40 7.17 -3.08
C PHE A 148 3.62 8.45 -3.44
N VAL A 149 2.43 8.33 -4.01
CA VAL A 149 1.56 9.46 -4.35
C VAL A 149 1.19 10.26 -3.10
N THR A 150 0.80 9.59 -2.02
CA THR A 150 0.48 10.25 -0.75
C THR A 150 1.69 11.02 -0.20
N SER A 151 2.91 10.48 -0.33
CA SER A 151 4.13 11.17 0.12
C SER A 151 4.38 12.48 -0.62
N VAL A 152 4.13 12.50 -1.93
CA VAL A 152 4.26 13.72 -2.75
C VAL A 152 3.25 14.78 -2.32
N PHE A 153 2.01 14.40 -2.06
CA PHE A 153 1.00 15.33 -1.57
C PHE A 153 1.28 15.82 -0.15
N GLN A 154 1.81 14.97 0.71
CA GLN A 154 2.14 15.32 2.10
C GLN A 154 3.15 16.46 2.18
N VAL A 155 4.20 16.43 1.37
CA VAL A 155 5.21 17.51 1.33
C VAL A 155 4.59 18.85 0.92
N ARG A 156 3.65 18.82 -0.01
CA ARG A 156 3.00 20.04 -0.51
C ARG A 156 1.92 20.61 0.42
N ILE A 157 1.35 19.79 1.30
CA ILE A 157 0.35 20.22 2.27
C ILE A 157 1.02 20.82 3.51
N GLU A 158 2.14 20.27 3.98
CA GLU A 158 2.86 20.75 5.15
C GLU A 158 3.40 22.18 4.98
N GLN A 159 3.66 22.62 3.75
CA GLN A 159 4.12 23.99 3.50
C GLN A 159 3.01 25.05 3.56
N TYR A 160 1.74 24.68 3.52
CA TYR A 160 0.65 25.64 3.66
C TYR A 160 0.25 25.91 5.13
N ILE A 161 0.90 25.23 6.09
CA ILE A 161 0.65 25.38 7.53
C ILE A 161 1.65 26.35 8.18
N HIS A 162 2.72 26.75 7.50
CA HIS A 162 3.71 27.76 7.92
C HIS A 162 3.55 29.05 7.12
#